data_174da26a2b2a9f288561a1a2b6f6378e
#
_entry.id   174da26a2b2a9f288561a1a2b6f6378e
#
_cell.length_a   1.000
_cell.length_b   1.000
_cell.length_c   1.000
_cell.angle_alpha   90.00
_cell.angle_beta   90.00
_cell.angle_gamma   90.00
#
_symmetry.space_group_name_H-M   'P 1'
#
loop_
_entity.id
_entity.type
_entity.pdbx_description
1 polymer ?
#
loop_
_entity_poly.entity_id
_entity_poly.type
_entity_poly.pdbx_seq_one_letter_code
_entity_poly.pdbx_strand_id
1 'polypeptide(L)'
;ILPGASWSKELRSPLTEPGVEAKAGEYIVAIDGVPTNSVNDMYKLLIGKANVPTELSLNSKPQLAGARKIVVSPLAEEYSLYHYNWIQDNIKKVDKATNGKVGYIYIPDMGPEGLNEFSRYFYPQLDKEGLIIDDRANGGGNVSPMILERLSREPYRLTMRRGSSLIGTV
;
A
#
# COMPACT_ATOMS: atom_id res chain seq x y z
N ILE A 1 -10.90 3.37 -5.80
CA ILE A 1 -10.16 4.09 -4.75
C ILE A 1 -9.08 3.16 -4.24
N LEU A 2 -7.83 3.61 -4.27
CA LEU A 2 -6.71 2.91 -3.67
C LEU A 2 -6.69 3.21 -2.17
N PRO A 3 -6.74 2.22 -1.28
CA PRO A 3 -6.83 2.49 0.16
C PRO A 3 -5.56 3.12 0.75
N GLY A 4 -4.39 2.82 0.19
CA GLY A 4 -3.13 3.33 0.71
C GLY A 4 -2.81 2.84 2.13
N ALA A 5 -1.90 3.56 2.81
CA ALA A 5 -1.48 3.30 4.19
C ALA A 5 -1.45 4.62 4.97
N SER A 6 -2.38 4.79 5.92
CA SER A 6 -2.53 6.03 6.69
C SER A 6 -1.32 6.37 7.58
N TRP A 7 -0.49 5.38 7.91
CA TRP A 7 0.72 5.52 8.72
C TRP A 7 1.94 6.03 7.94
N SER A 8 1.90 6.01 6.59
CA SER A 8 2.99 6.52 5.73
C SER A 8 2.51 7.73 4.93
N LYS A 9 3.27 8.81 4.98
CA LYS A 9 2.95 10.04 4.25
C LYS A 9 2.95 9.82 2.72
N GLU A 10 3.88 9.01 2.22
CA GLU A 10 4.02 8.71 0.79
C GLU A 10 2.94 7.74 0.27
N LEU A 11 2.36 6.93 1.17
CA LEU A 11 1.34 5.92 0.83
C LEU A 11 -0.07 6.34 1.23
N ARG A 12 -0.26 7.58 1.64
CA ARG A 12 -1.55 8.12 2.04
C ARG A 12 -2.41 8.39 0.83
N SER A 13 -3.62 7.82 0.82
CA SER A 13 -4.59 8.06 -0.27
C SER A 13 -5.49 9.25 0.08
N PRO A 14 -5.52 10.31 -0.73
CA PRO A 14 -6.32 11.50 -0.43
C PRO A 14 -7.81 11.21 -0.26
N LEU A 15 -8.36 10.23 -0.96
CA LEU A 15 -9.78 9.87 -0.90
C LEU A 15 -10.15 8.99 0.32
N THR A 16 -9.15 8.51 1.07
CA THR A 16 -9.36 7.70 2.29
C THR A 16 -8.93 8.42 3.56
N GLU A 17 -8.59 9.71 3.46
CA GLU A 17 -8.27 10.54 4.62
C GLU A 17 -9.48 10.68 5.57
N PRO A 18 -9.23 10.77 6.88
CA PRO A 18 -10.30 11.03 7.86
C PRO A 18 -11.13 12.24 7.48
N GLY A 19 -12.45 12.09 7.48
CA GLY A 19 -13.40 13.16 7.13
C GLY A 19 -13.72 13.30 5.64
N VAL A 20 -12.98 12.61 4.75
CA VAL A 20 -13.25 12.64 3.29
C VAL A 20 -14.41 11.71 2.92
N GLU A 21 -14.45 10.50 3.47
CA GLU A 21 -15.50 9.49 3.30
C GLU A 21 -15.91 9.21 1.84
N ALA A 22 -14.96 9.31 0.90
CA ALA A 22 -15.22 8.96 -0.49
C ALA A 22 -15.40 7.44 -0.63
N LYS A 23 -16.40 7.03 -1.44
CA LYS A 23 -16.75 5.62 -1.65
C LYS A 23 -16.51 5.21 -3.09
N ALA A 24 -16.06 3.97 -3.29
CA ALA A 24 -15.98 3.40 -4.62
C ALA A 24 -17.38 3.38 -5.26
N GLY A 25 -17.47 3.79 -6.53
CA GLY A 25 -18.72 3.92 -7.28
C GLY A 25 -19.36 5.31 -7.23
N GLU A 26 -18.88 6.24 -6.40
CA GLU A 26 -19.27 7.64 -6.50
C GLU A 26 -18.65 8.31 -7.73
N TYR A 27 -19.36 9.30 -8.26
CA TYR A 27 -18.91 10.14 -9.37
C TYR A 27 -18.30 11.43 -8.85
N ILE A 28 -17.16 11.83 -9.36
CA ILE A 28 -16.64 13.19 -9.22
C ILE A 28 -17.36 14.06 -10.25
N VAL A 29 -18.34 14.85 -9.82
CA VAL A 29 -19.21 15.62 -10.71
C VAL A 29 -18.75 17.06 -10.90
N ALA A 30 -17.90 17.59 -10.01
CA ALA A 30 -17.22 18.88 -10.18
C ALA A 30 -15.88 18.89 -9.43
N ILE A 31 -14.95 19.73 -9.89
CA ILE A 31 -13.65 20.03 -9.28
C ILE A 31 -13.55 21.55 -9.18
N ASP A 32 -13.36 22.10 -7.96
CA ASP A 32 -13.36 23.54 -7.66
C ASP A 32 -14.55 24.27 -8.31
N GLY A 33 -15.73 23.65 -8.25
CA GLY A 33 -16.96 24.19 -8.82
C GLY A 33 -17.12 24.04 -10.34
N VAL A 34 -16.09 23.56 -11.06
CA VAL A 34 -16.17 23.32 -12.51
C VAL A 34 -16.73 21.91 -12.75
N PRO A 35 -17.89 21.77 -13.44
CA PRO A 35 -18.46 20.46 -13.73
C PRO A 35 -17.53 19.59 -14.58
N THR A 36 -17.35 18.33 -14.20
CA THR A 36 -16.45 17.39 -14.91
C THR A 36 -16.95 17.04 -16.30
N ASN A 37 -18.25 17.12 -16.56
CA ASN A 37 -18.85 16.92 -17.87
C ASN A 37 -18.72 18.12 -18.83
N SER A 38 -18.20 19.26 -18.35
CA SER A 38 -17.92 20.44 -19.20
C SER A 38 -16.57 20.36 -19.91
N VAL A 39 -15.77 19.34 -19.60
CA VAL A 39 -14.44 19.12 -20.17
C VAL A 39 -14.33 17.72 -20.77
N ASN A 40 -13.51 17.56 -21.81
CA ASN A 40 -13.28 16.26 -22.44
C ASN A 40 -12.39 15.32 -21.60
N ASP A 41 -11.62 15.90 -20.67
CA ASP A 41 -10.72 15.18 -19.78
C ASP A 41 -10.70 15.90 -18.42
N MET A 42 -11.20 15.23 -17.39
CA MET A 42 -11.27 15.80 -16.04
C MET A 42 -9.90 16.06 -15.40
N TYR A 43 -8.85 15.36 -15.82
CA TYR A 43 -7.51 15.59 -15.31
C TYR A 43 -6.96 16.98 -15.65
N LYS A 44 -7.50 17.65 -16.67
CA LYS A 44 -7.19 19.06 -16.95
C LYS A 44 -7.52 20.00 -15.78
N LEU A 45 -8.57 19.66 -15.03
CA LEU A 45 -8.98 20.42 -13.85
C LEU A 45 -8.08 20.19 -12.62
N LEU A 46 -7.19 19.19 -12.70
CA LEU A 46 -6.20 18.87 -11.66
C LEU A 46 -4.78 19.38 -11.98
N ILE A 47 -4.57 20.00 -13.15
CA ILE A 47 -3.26 20.54 -13.52
C ILE A 47 -2.84 21.63 -12.52
N GLY A 48 -1.63 21.48 -11.95
CA GLY A 48 -1.10 22.39 -10.94
C GLY A 48 -1.71 22.25 -9.54
N LYS A 49 -2.51 21.20 -9.30
CA LYS A 49 -3.19 20.96 -8.02
C LYS A 49 -2.47 19.97 -7.09
N ALA A 50 -1.34 19.41 -7.52
CA ALA A 50 -0.57 18.49 -6.69
C ALA A 50 -0.24 19.13 -5.33
N ASN A 51 -0.62 18.43 -4.24
CA ASN A 51 -0.48 18.90 -2.86
C ASN A 51 -1.21 20.22 -2.52
N VAL A 52 -2.16 20.65 -3.36
CA VAL A 52 -2.98 21.86 -3.14
C VAL A 52 -4.38 21.43 -2.75
N PRO A 53 -4.95 21.94 -1.62
CA PRO A 53 -6.33 21.64 -1.25
C PRO A 53 -7.28 21.97 -2.40
N THR A 54 -8.04 20.97 -2.83
CA THR A 54 -8.92 21.03 -4.00
C THR A 54 -10.29 20.50 -3.61
N GLU A 55 -11.33 21.25 -3.91
CA GLU A 55 -12.72 20.84 -3.66
C GLU A 55 -13.20 19.87 -4.73
N LEU A 56 -13.68 18.70 -4.29
CA LEU A 56 -14.37 17.75 -5.13
C LEU A 56 -15.84 17.68 -4.76
N SER A 57 -16.73 17.72 -5.74
CA SER A 57 -18.15 17.41 -5.56
C SER A 57 -18.40 15.95 -5.93
N LEU A 58 -18.86 15.17 -4.97
CA LEU A 58 -19.12 13.73 -5.11
C LEU A 58 -20.62 13.44 -5.08
N ASN A 59 -21.06 12.48 -5.90
CA ASN A 59 -22.45 12.05 -5.92
C ASN A 59 -22.53 10.55 -6.30
N SER A 60 -23.54 9.87 -5.80
CA SER A 60 -23.86 8.49 -6.24
C SER A 60 -24.45 8.43 -7.66
N LYS A 61 -24.83 9.56 -8.24
CA LYS A 61 -25.33 9.70 -9.62
C LYS A 61 -24.48 10.71 -10.37
N PRO A 62 -24.35 10.60 -11.72
CA PRO A 62 -23.54 11.51 -12.54
C PRO A 62 -24.24 12.87 -12.75
N GLN A 63 -24.60 13.53 -11.65
CA GLN A 63 -25.31 14.83 -11.65
C GLN A 63 -24.82 15.71 -10.51
N LEU A 64 -24.83 17.02 -10.72
CA LEU A 64 -24.39 18.00 -9.72
C LEU A 64 -25.42 18.18 -8.58
N ALA A 65 -26.71 18.05 -8.90
CA ALA A 65 -27.78 18.20 -7.92
C ALA A 65 -27.68 17.12 -6.83
N GLY A 66 -27.60 17.54 -5.56
CA GLY A 66 -27.44 16.64 -4.44
C GLY A 66 -26.00 16.14 -4.19
N ALA A 67 -25.01 16.67 -4.92
CA ALA A 67 -23.61 16.35 -4.66
C ALA A 67 -23.16 16.92 -3.30
N ARG A 68 -22.34 16.14 -2.61
CA ARG A 68 -21.64 16.59 -1.40
C ARG A 68 -20.24 17.07 -1.76
N LYS A 69 -19.71 17.99 -0.97
CA LYS A 69 -18.38 18.56 -1.16
C LYS A 69 -17.40 17.96 -0.18
N ILE A 70 -16.23 17.64 -0.67
CA ILE A 70 -15.06 17.23 0.12
C ILE A 70 -13.86 18.05 -0.34
N VAL A 71 -12.86 18.18 0.53
CA VAL A 71 -11.57 18.80 0.18
C VAL A 71 -10.50 17.76 0.30
N VAL A 72 -9.71 17.60 -0.76
CA VAL A 72 -8.58 16.68 -0.81
C VAL A 72 -7.35 17.40 -1.37
N SER A 73 -6.15 16.89 -1.08
CA SER A 73 -4.92 17.33 -1.72
C SER A 73 -4.49 16.28 -2.74
N PRO A 74 -4.69 16.51 -4.05
CA PRO A 74 -4.29 15.55 -5.08
C PRO A 74 -2.80 15.23 -5.02
N LEU A 75 -2.44 14.00 -5.33
CA LEU A 75 -1.05 13.56 -5.39
C LEU A 75 -0.39 14.03 -6.69
N ALA A 76 0.93 14.21 -6.65
CA ALA A 76 1.71 14.50 -7.85
C ALA A 76 1.78 13.28 -8.78
N GLU A 77 1.78 12.08 -8.20
CA GLU A 77 1.79 10.80 -8.92
C GLU A 77 1.18 9.70 -8.03
N GLU A 78 0.74 8.60 -8.64
CA GLU A 78 0.04 7.52 -7.94
C GLU A 78 0.83 6.20 -7.91
N TYR A 79 2.05 6.18 -8.48
CA TYR A 79 2.83 4.95 -8.61
C TYR A 79 3.03 4.23 -7.28
N SER A 80 3.44 4.95 -6.24
CA SER A 80 3.68 4.38 -4.92
C SER A 80 2.42 3.74 -4.32
N LEU A 81 1.24 4.35 -4.53
CA LEU A 81 -0.04 3.80 -4.10
C LEU A 81 -0.42 2.54 -4.88
N TYR A 82 -0.28 2.55 -6.21
CA TYR A 82 -0.55 1.39 -7.05
C TYR A 82 0.36 0.23 -6.68
N HIS A 83 1.65 0.49 -6.53
CA HIS A 83 2.64 -0.50 -6.17
C HIS A 83 2.37 -1.11 -4.80
N TYR A 84 2.12 -0.28 -3.80
CA TYR A 84 1.75 -0.74 -2.46
C TYR A 84 0.50 -1.62 -2.48
N ASN A 85 -0.57 -1.17 -3.14
CA ASN A 85 -1.81 -1.95 -3.22
C ASN A 85 -1.62 -3.27 -3.98
N TRP A 86 -0.80 -3.27 -5.04
CA TRP A 86 -0.47 -4.49 -5.76
C TRP A 86 0.23 -5.53 -4.85
N ILE A 87 1.18 -5.08 -4.01
CA ILE A 87 1.83 -5.96 -3.02
C ILE A 87 0.79 -6.49 -2.03
N GLN A 88 -0.05 -5.62 -1.45
CA GLN A 88 -1.08 -6.02 -0.48
C GLN A 88 -2.09 -7.00 -1.09
N ASP A 89 -2.48 -6.82 -2.33
CA ASP A 89 -3.40 -7.72 -3.02
C ASP A 89 -2.75 -9.07 -3.34
N ASN A 90 -1.45 -9.11 -3.65
CA ASN A 90 -0.72 -10.36 -3.81
C ASN A 90 -0.60 -11.12 -2.49
N ILE A 91 -0.30 -10.43 -1.38
CA ILE A 91 -0.31 -11.03 -0.03
C ILE A 91 -1.67 -11.68 0.25
N LYS A 92 -2.77 -10.94 0.09
CA LYS A 92 -4.14 -11.46 0.31
C LYS A 92 -4.46 -12.64 -0.61
N LYS A 93 -4.01 -12.58 -1.87
CA LYS A 93 -4.24 -13.63 -2.86
C LYS A 93 -3.53 -14.93 -2.49
N VAL A 94 -2.28 -14.85 -2.06
CA VAL A 94 -1.49 -16.00 -1.60
C VAL A 94 -2.08 -16.55 -0.31
N ASP A 95 -2.36 -15.70 0.66
CA ASP A 95 -2.96 -16.09 1.95
C ASP A 95 -4.27 -16.85 1.74
N LYS A 96 -5.18 -16.31 0.92
CA LYS A 96 -6.46 -16.96 0.57
C LYS A 96 -6.26 -18.29 -0.16
N ALA A 97 -5.34 -18.35 -1.12
CA ALA A 97 -5.12 -19.55 -1.94
C ALA A 97 -4.49 -20.70 -1.13
N THR A 98 -3.80 -20.40 -0.04
CA THR A 98 -3.08 -21.37 0.78
C THR A 98 -3.67 -21.55 2.18
N ASN A 99 -4.85 -20.97 2.44
CA ASN A 99 -5.47 -20.94 3.76
C ASN A 99 -4.51 -20.42 4.86
N GLY A 100 -3.76 -19.36 4.55
CA GLY A 100 -2.84 -18.71 5.46
C GLY A 100 -1.49 -19.42 5.64
N LYS A 101 -1.22 -20.52 4.93
CA LYS A 101 -0.02 -21.34 5.12
C LYS A 101 1.24 -20.79 4.48
N VAL A 102 1.10 -20.04 3.40
CA VAL A 102 2.24 -19.48 2.64
C VAL A 102 2.25 -17.97 2.75
N GLY A 103 3.42 -17.42 3.05
CA GLY A 103 3.68 -15.98 3.03
C GLY A 103 4.06 -15.49 1.64
N TYR A 104 4.04 -14.15 1.48
CA TYR A 104 4.46 -13.49 0.24
C TYR A 104 5.29 -12.24 0.56
N ILE A 105 6.42 -12.10 -0.11
CA ILE A 105 7.30 -10.93 -0.03
C ILE A 105 7.61 -10.47 -1.46
N TYR A 106 7.55 -9.17 -1.70
CA TYR A 106 8.08 -8.55 -2.90
C TYR A 106 9.39 -7.81 -2.57
N ILE A 107 10.42 -8.00 -3.41
CA ILE A 107 11.72 -7.36 -3.24
C ILE A 107 12.03 -6.53 -4.49
N PRO A 108 11.91 -5.18 -4.44
CA PRO A 108 12.05 -4.28 -5.59
C PRO A 108 13.48 -4.20 -6.13
N ASP A 109 14.46 -4.31 -5.24
CA ASP A 109 15.90 -4.25 -5.56
C ASP A 109 16.71 -5.08 -4.55
N MET A 110 18.00 -5.21 -4.80
CA MET A 110 18.96 -5.77 -3.83
C MET A 110 19.80 -4.65 -3.19
N GLY A 111 19.14 -3.54 -2.87
CA GLY A 111 19.67 -2.38 -2.17
C GLY A 111 18.98 -2.15 -0.81
N PRO A 112 19.14 -0.96 -0.21
CA PRO A 112 18.55 -0.63 1.08
C PRO A 112 17.02 -0.72 1.09
N GLU A 113 16.35 -0.36 -0.02
CA GLU A 113 14.89 -0.41 -0.13
C GLU A 113 14.41 -1.87 -0.11
N GLY A 114 14.98 -2.73 -0.93
CA GLY A 114 14.64 -4.16 -0.93
C GLY A 114 14.94 -4.85 0.39
N LEU A 115 16.02 -4.49 1.09
CA LEU A 115 16.32 -5.02 2.43
C LEU A 115 15.28 -4.57 3.47
N ASN A 116 14.81 -3.33 3.38
CA ASN A 116 13.75 -2.81 4.24
C ASN A 116 12.42 -3.52 3.98
N GLU A 117 12.04 -3.70 2.70
CA GLU A 117 10.83 -4.44 2.32
C GLU A 117 10.91 -5.91 2.74
N PHE A 118 12.06 -6.56 2.52
CA PHE A 118 12.31 -7.90 3.03
C PHE A 118 12.09 -7.97 4.54
N SER A 119 12.70 -7.08 5.31
CA SER A 119 12.59 -7.07 6.77
C SER A 119 11.15 -6.81 7.24
N ARG A 120 10.44 -5.90 6.58
CA ARG A 120 9.06 -5.54 6.90
C ARG A 120 8.10 -6.72 6.74
N TYR A 121 8.27 -7.52 5.70
CA TYR A 121 7.35 -8.60 5.36
C TYR A 121 7.82 -9.99 5.77
N PHE A 122 9.11 -10.19 6.00
CA PHE A 122 9.67 -11.48 6.40
C PHE A 122 9.33 -11.84 7.84
N TYR A 123 9.68 -10.96 8.77
CA TYR A 123 9.52 -11.26 10.20
C TYR A 123 8.08 -11.51 10.66
N PRO A 124 7.05 -10.81 10.15
CA PRO A 124 5.66 -11.14 10.49
C PRO A 124 5.15 -12.48 9.94
N GLN A 125 5.93 -13.16 9.10
CA GLN A 125 5.53 -14.38 8.40
C GLN A 125 6.42 -15.60 8.75
N LEU A 126 7.18 -15.52 9.85
CA LEU A 126 8.07 -16.61 10.30
C LEU A 126 7.32 -17.89 10.72
N ASP A 127 6.03 -17.78 11.02
CA ASP A 127 5.15 -18.89 11.39
C ASP A 127 4.53 -19.61 10.19
N LYS A 128 4.76 -19.12 8.97
CA LYS A 128 4.23 -19.72 7.75
C LYS A 128 5.00 -20.99 7.37
N GLU A 129 4.29 -21.96 6.76
CA GLU A 129 4.87 -23.21 6.28
C GLU A 129 5.76 -23.03 5.03
N GLY A 130 5.60 -21.92 4.31
CA GLY A 130 6.39 -21.58 3.13
C GLY A 130 6.32 -20.10 2.81
N LEU A 131 7.20 -19.65 1.91
CA LEU A 131 7.32 -18.26 1.53
C LEU A 131 7.51 -18.13 0.02
N ILE A 132 6.72 -17.27 -0.62
CA ILE A 132 6.94 -16.83 -1.99
C ILE A 132 7.74 -15.54 -1.92
N ILE A 133 8.91 -15.53 -2.54
CA ILE A 133 9.72 -14.33 -2.75
C ILE A 133 9.55 -13.92 -4.21
N ASP A 134 8.96 -12.74 -4.42
CA ASP A 134 8.72 -12.17 -5.73
C ASP A 134 9.75 -11.07 -6.00
N ASP A 135 10.65 -11.34 -6.92
CA ASP A 135 11.70 -10.42 -7.36
C ASP A 135 11.49 -9.94 -8.80
N ARG A 136 10.28 -10.06 -9.33
CA ARG A 136 9.95 -9.56 -10.67
C ARG A 136 10.25 -8.08 -10.77
N ALA A 137 10.95 -7.69 -11.85
CA ALA A 137 11.43 -6.33 -12.06
C ALA A 137 12.43 -5.82 -11.00
N ASN A 138 13.07 -6.73 -10.24
CA ASN A 138 14.14 -6.36 -9.32
C ASN A 138 15.29 -5.69 -10.06
N GLY A 139 15.69 -4.52 -9.61
CA GLY A 139 16.74 -3.70 -10.24
C GLY A 139 18.17 -4.16 -9.94
N GLY A 140 18.36 -5.22 -9.14
CA GLY A 140 19.67 -5.68 -8.67
C GLY A 140 20.21 -4.89 -7.49
N GLY A 141 21.47 -5.15 -7.12
CA GLY A 141 22.17 -4.54 -5.99
C GLY A 141 23.11 -5.52 -5.30
N ASN A 142 23.43 -5.28 -4.04
CA ASN A 142 24.47 -6.03 -3.31
C ASN A 142 24.07 -6.54 -1.92
N VAL A 143 22.78 -6.46 -1.54
CA VAL A 143 22.30 -6.96 -0.23
C VAL A 143 21.87 -8.43 -0.25
N SER A 144 21.94 -9.12 -1.40
CA SER A 144 21.57 -10.54 -1.51
C SER A 144 22.20 -11.43 -0.45
N PRO A 145 23.51 -11.29 -0.09
CA PRO A 145 24.10 -12.09 0.98
C PRO A 145 23.42 -11.92 2.33
N MET A 146 22.94 -10.71 2.64
CA MET A 146 22.23 -10.41 3.89
C MET A 146 20.86 -11.10 3.93
N ILE A 147 20.14 -11.11 2.81
CA ILE A 147 18.85 -11.79 2.67
C ILE A 147 19.04 -13.31 2.78
N LEU A 148 20.03 -13.86 2.08
CA LEU A 148 20.35 -15.30 2.12
C LEU A 148 20.76 -15.75 3.53
N GLU A 149 21.54 -14.93 4.25
CA GLU A 149 21.93 -15.21 5.63
C GLU A 149 20.67 -15.29 6.53
N ARG A 150 19.71 -14.40 6.35
CA ARG A 150 18.45 -14.42 7.12
C ARG A 150 17.58 -15.63 6.81
N LEU A 151 17.47 -16.00 5.54
CA LEU A 151 16.69 -17.16 5.10
C LEU A 151 17.31 -18.49 5.54
N SER A 152 18.63 -18.55 5.68
CA SER A 152 19.38 -19.74 6.07
C SER A 152 19.64 -19.85 7.58
N ARG A 153 19.15 -18.89 8.36
CA ARG A 153 19.44 -18.84 9.80
C ARG A 153 18.68 -19.92 10.56
N GLU A 154 19.44 -20.73 11.31
CA GLU A 154 18.88 -21.69 12.25
C GLU A 154 18.88 -21.12 13.67
N PRO A 155 17.87 -21.44 14.50
CA PRO A 155 17.87 -21.07 15.92
C PRO A 155 19.05 -21.75 16.63
N TYR A 156 19.96 -20.96 17.20
CA TYR A 156 21.09 -21.48 17.95
C TYR A 156 20.94 -21.33 19.48
N ARG A 157 19.93 -20.57 19.92
CA ARG A 157 19.66 -20.35 21.35
C ARG A 157 18.16 -20.19 21.60
N LEU A 158 17.68 -20.89 22.64
CA LEU A 158 16.37 -20.68 23.20
C LEU A 158 16.49 -19.92 24.52
N THR A 159 15.66 -18.91 24.73
CA THR A 159 15.61 -18.17 25.98
C THR A 159 14.20 -18.22 26.55
N MET A 160 14.10 -18.49 27.84
CA MET A 160 12.84 -18.47 28.57
C MET A 160 13.02 -17.70 29.89
N ARG A 161 12.10 -16.78 30.15
CA ARG A 161 12.06 -16.10 31.45
C ARG A 161 11.41 -17.01 32.48
N ARG A 162 11.89 -16.98 33.70
CA ARG A 162 11.29 -17.73 34.82
C ARG A 162 9.82 -17.31 34.99
N GLY A 163 8.90 -18.28 35.00
CA GLY A 163 7.45 -18.04 35.08
C GLY A 163 6.75 -17.63 33.77
N SER A 164 7.46 -17.68 32.65
CA SER A 164 6.87 -17.44 31.33
C SER A 164 6.71 -18.77 30.58
N SER A 165 5.60 -18.93 29.85
CA SER A 165 5.40 -20.02 28.90
C SER A 165 5.93 -19.71 27.50
N LEU A 166 6.40 -18.47 27.25
CA LEU A 166 6.91 -18.04 25.95
C LEU A 166 8.41 -18.34 25.85
N ILE A 167 8.79 -19.02 24.78
CA ILE A 167 10.17 -19.30 24.41
C ILE A 167 10.58 -18.31 23.34
N GLY A 168 11.63 -17.53 23.61
CA GLY A 168 12.26 -16.67 22.61
C GLY A 168 13.38 -17.44 21.90
N THR A 169 13.48 -17.31 20.59
CA THR A 169 14.57 -17.81 19.74
C THR A 169 15.49 -16.67 19.32
N VAL A 170 16.78 -16.93 19.21
CA VAL A 170 17.79 -15.98 18.71
C VAL A 170 18.62 -16.68 17.64
#